data_59d69a2c023ca0b9a361b7e7cfdfa6c2
#
_entry.id   59d69a2c023ca0b9a361b7e7cfdfa6c2
#
_cell.length_a   1.000
_cell.length_b   1.000
_cell.length_c   1.000
_cell.angle_alpha   90.00
_cell.angle_beta   90.00
_cell.angle_gamma   90.00
#
_symmetry.space_group_name_H-M   'P 1'
#
loop_
_entity.id
_entity.type
_entity.pdbx_description
1 polymer ?
#
loop_
_entity_poly.entity_id
_entity_poly.type
_entity_poly.pdbx_seq_one_letter_code
_entity_poly.pdbx_strand_id
1 'polypeptide(L)'
;MKIALIGYGKMGKEIEKIALSRGHEIVSIIDVNNQEDFESAAFKSADVAIEFTNPTAAYNNYMKAFKADVKLVSGSTGWLEEHGEEVRKLCSEGGKTLFWSSNFSLGVAIFSAVNKYLAKIMNRFPAYDVTMSETHHIHKLDAPSGTAITLAEGILDNLDRKSRWVKGTLQAPDGTCLLYTSPSPRD
;
A
#
# COMPACT_ATOMS: atom_id res chain seq x y z
N MET A 1 -21.34 11.91 2.30
CA MET A 1 -20.69 11.61 1.02
C MET A 1 -21.28 10.32 0.46
N LYS A 2 -21.38 10.23 -0.85
CA LYS A 2 -21.72 9.01 -1.58
C LYS A 2 -20.43 8.23 -1.86
N ILE A 3 -20.36 7.01 -1.39
CA ILE A 3 -19.16 6.16 -1.49
C ILE A 3 -19.52 4.92 -2.32
N ALA A 4 -18.66 4.59 -3.28
CA ALA A 4 -18.67 3.28 -3.92
C ALA A 4 -17.56 2.39 -3.32
N LEU A 5 -17.81 1.09 -3.21
CA LEU A 5 -16.82 0.12 -2.78
C LEU A 5 -16.43 -0.78 -3.96
N ILE A 6 -15.15 -0.97 -4.16
CA ILE A 6 -14.59 -1.90 -5.15
C ILE A 6 -13.79 -2.96 -4.40
N GLY A 7 -14.30 -4.19 -4.42
CA GLY A 7 -13.86 -5.28 -3.57
C GLY A 7 -14.67 -5.35 -2.26
N TYR A 8 -15.39 -6.46 -2.07
CA TYR A 8 -16.28 -6.64 -0.91
C TYR A 8 -15.88 -7.83 -0.03
N GLY A 9 -14.55 -7.97 0.14
CA GLY A 9 -13.95 -8.90 1.09
C GLY A 9 -14.00 -8.38 2.54
N LYS A 10 -13.04 -8.80 3.37
CA LYS A 10 -12.96 -8.37 4.78
C LYS A 10 -12.87 -6.85 4.92
N MET A 11 -11.98 -6.21 4.12
CA MET A 11 -11.80 -4.75 4.17
C MET A 11 -13.03 -4.00 3.67
N GLY A 12 -13.63 -4.41 2.54
CA GLY A 12 -14.81 -3.74 1.99
C GLY A 12 -15.98 -3.73 2.99
N LYS A 13 -16.24 -4.84 3.67
CA LYS A 13 -17.27 -4.95 4.71
C LYS A 13 -17.01 -4.06 5.92
N GLU A 14 -15.76 -3.97 6.35
CA GLU A 14 -15.40 -3.10 7.48
C GLU A 14 -15.49 -1.62 7.10
N ILE A 15 -15.08 -1.27 5.88
CA ILE A 15 -15.21 0.08 5.35
C ILE A 15 -16.68 0.49 5.24
N GLU A 16 -17.56 -0.37 4.73
CA GLU A 16 -19.00 -0.12 4.69
C GLU A 16 -19.57 0.20 6.07
N LYS A 17 -19.30 -0.68 7.03
CA LYS A 17 -19.76 -0.50 8.43
C LYS A 17 -19.32 0.84 9.01
N ILE A 18 -18.04 1.21 8.81
CA ILE A 18 -17.50 2.48 9.31
C ILE A 18 -18.11 3.67 8.55
N ALA A 19 -18.24 3.58 7.23
CA ALA A 19 -18.82 4.64 6.42
C ALA A 19 -20.26 4.95 6.84
N LEU A 20 -21.09 3.91 7.01
CA LEU A 20 -22.47 4.04 7.47
C LEU A 20 -22.54 4.63 8.89
N SER A 21 -21.68 4.19 9.81
CA SER A 21 -21.63 4.74 11.17
C SER A 21 -21.23 6.22 11.22
N ARG A 22 -20.56 6.70 10.18
CA ARG A 22 -20.17 8.12 10.02
C ARG A 22 -21.19 8.94 9.21
N GLY A 23 -22.35 8.35 8.88
CA GLY A 23 -23.41 9.02 8.12
C GLY A 23 -23.10 9.19 6.63
N HIS A 24 -22.23 8.35 6.06
CA HIS A 24 -22.02 8.28 4.62
C HIS A 24 -22.99 7.30 3.98
N GLU A 25 -23.24 7.45 2.69
CA GLU A 25 -24.10 6.59 1.88
C GLU A 25 -23.23 5.66 1.02
N ILE A 26 -23.50 4.36 1.03
CA ILE A 26 -22.90 3.41 0.09
C ILE A 26 -23.84 3.30 -1.11
N VAL A 27 -23.43 3.84 -2.24
CA VAL A 27 -24.25 3.91 -3.46
C VAL A 27 -24.00 2.76 -4.42
N SER A 28 -22.82 2.11 -4.34
CA SER A 28 -22.48 0.98 -5.18
C SER A 28 -21.47 0.08 -4.48
N ILE A 29 -21.61 -1.23 -4.66
CA ILE A 29 -20.66 -2.25 -4.20
C ILE A 29 -20.32 -3.11 -5.41
N ILE A 30 -19.05 -3.08 -5.83
CA ILE A 30 -18.55 -3.83 -6.98
C ILE A 30 -17.61 -4.92 -6.50
N ASP A 31 -17.85 -6.14 -6.95
CA ASP A 31 -16.97 -7.29 -6.72
C ASP A 31 -16.83 -8.09 -8.04
N VAL A 32 -16.24 -9.27 -7.97
CA VAL A 32 -15.96 -10.12 -9.14
C VAL A 32 -17.20 -10.49 -9.97
N ASN A 33 -18.38 -10.53 -9.35
CA ASN A 33 -19.61 -11.02 -9.95
C ASN A 33 -20.50 -9.93 -10.58
N ASN A 34 -20.15 -8.65 -10.48
CA ASN A 34 -20.96 -7.52 -10.98
C ASN A 34 -20.11 -6.38 -11.56
N GLN A 35 -19.12 -6.75 -12.36
CA GLN A 35 -18.18 -5.81 -12.96
C GLN A 35 -18.82 -4.81 -13.94
N GLU A 36 -20.02 -5.11 -14.45
CA GLU A 36 -20.84 -4.21 -15.27
C GLU A 36 -21.33 -2.98 -14.49
N ASP A 37 -21.40 -3.05 -13.17
CA ASP A 37 -21.85 -1.96 -12.31
C ASP A 37 -20.94 -0.73 -12.33
N PHE A 38 -19.72 -0.82 -12.83
CA PHE A 38 -18.88 0.36 -13.13
C PHE A 38 -19.55 1.34 -14.08
N GLU A 39 -20.43 0.87 -14.95
CA GLU A 39 -21.17 1.73 -15.89
C GLU A 39 -22.51 2.21 -15.33
N SER A 40 -22.92 1.75 -14.16
CA SER A 40 -24.20 2.11 -13.54
C SER A 40 -24.26 3.60 -13.15
N ALA A 41 -25.47 4.15 -13.16
CA ALA A 41 -25.72 5.50 -12.67
C ALA A 41 -25.38 5.63 -11.16
N ALA A 42 -25.56 4.56 -10.40
CA ALA A 42 -25.22 4.50 -8.97
C ALA A 42 -23.72 4.70 -8.76
N PHE A 43 -22.88 3.93 -9.46
CA PHE A 43 -21.42 4.07 -9.37
C PHE A 43 -20.96 5.47 -9.82
N LYS A 44 -21.45 5.96 -10.94
CA LYS A 44 -21.11 7.28 -11.48
C LYS A 44 -21.57 8.45 -10.58
N SER A 45 -22.52 8.21 -9.68
CA SER A 45 -22.96 9.20 -8.69
C SER A 45 -22.09 9.30 -7.45
N ALA A 46 -21.09 8.42 -7.30
CA ALA A 46 -20.23 8.40 -6.13
C ALA A 46 -19.29 9.61 -6.09
N ASP A 47 -19.14 10.22 -4.92
CA ASP A 47 -18.14 11.26 -4.68
C ASP A 47 -16.72 10.68 -4.70
N VAL A 48 -16.59 9.41 -4.28
CA VAL A 48 -15.34 8.65 -4.22
C VAL A 48 -15.61 7.15 -4.23
N ALA A 49 -14.75 6.39 -4.90
CA ALA A 49 -14.71 4.95 -4.77
C ALA A 49 -13.52 4.52 -3.89
N ILE A 50 -13.74 3.54 -3.02
CA ILE A 50 -12.72 2.95 -2.17
C ILE A 50 -12.45 1.53 -2.65
N GLU A 51 -11.22 1.25 -3.04
CA GLU A 51 -10.80 0.02 -3.69
C GLU A 51 -9.85 -0.78 -2.79
N PHE A 52 -10.25 -2.01 -2.47
CA PHE A 52 -9.45 -3.03 -1.79
C PHE A 52 -9.70 -4.40 -2.41
N THR A 53 -8.96 -4.72 -3.44
CA THR A 53 -9.07 -6.01 -4.15
C THR A 53 -7.76 -6.80 -4.05
N ASN A 54 -7.12 -7.04 -5.17
CA ASN A 54 -5.86 -7.77 -5.26
C ASN A 54 -4.96 -7.17 -6.36
N PRO A 55 -3.66 -7.54 -6.42
CA PRO A 55 -2.70 -6.99 -7.37
C PRO A 55 -3.13 -7.05 -8.83
N THR A 56 -3.75 -8.17 -9.23
CA THR A 56 -4.12 -8.41 -10.63
C THR A 56 -5.38 -7.69 -11.09
N ALA A 57 -6.26 -7.33 -10.14
CA ALA A 57 -7.52 -6.64 -10.44
C ALA A 57 -7.40 -5.11 -10.31
N ALA A 58 -6.51 -4.63 -9.45
CA ALA A 58 -6.42 -3.23 -9.04
C ALA A 58 -6.32 -2.26 -10.23
N TYR A 59 -5.36 -2.48 -11.11
CA TYR A 59 -5.15 -1.61 -12.28
C TYR A 59 -6.40 -1.51 -13.18
N ASN A 60 -7.02 -2.64 -13.51
CA ASN A 60 -8.24 -2.64 -14.32
C ASN A 60 -9.41 -1.92 -13.63
N ASN A 61 -9.51 -2.04 -12.31
CA ASN A 61 -10.51 -1.33 -11.52
C ASN A 61 -10.25 0.19 -11.58
N TYR A 62 -8.99 0.62 -11.52
CA TYR A 62 -8.63 2.04 -11.66
C TYR A 62 -9.05 2.58 -13.02
N MET A 63 -8.73 1.87 -14.11
CA MET A 63 -9.09 2.30 -15.46
C MET A 63 -10.61 2.46 -15.64
N LYS A 64 -11.40 1.53 -15.08
CA LYS A 64 -12.86 1.61 -15.08
C LYS A 64 -13.40 2.79 -14.27
N ALA A 65 -12.86 3.02 -13.07
CA ALA A 65 -13.24 4.15 -12.23
C ALA A 65 -12.86 5.48 -12.87
N PHE A 66 -11.68 5.59 -13.48
CA PHE A 66 -11.23 6.77 -14.20
C PHE A 66 -12.09 7.05 -15.43
N LYS A 67 -12.50 6.01 -16.17
CA LYS A 67 -13.44 6.14 -17.29
C LYS A 67 -14.80 6.68 -16.83
N ALA A 68 -15.27 6.27 -15.66
CA ALA A 68 -16.51 6.76 -15.04
C ALA A 68 -16.35 8.15 -14.38
N ASP A 69 -15.15 8.72 -14.39
CA ASP A 69 -14.77 9.99 -13.75
C ASP A 69 -14.99 10.01 -12.22
N VAL A 70 -14.87 8.87 -11.58
CA VAL A 70 -14.98 8.70 -10.12
C VAL A 70 -13.59 8.76 -9.50
N LYS A 71 -13.42 9.59 -8.46
CA LYS A 71 -12.19 9.70 -7.68
C LYS A 71 -11.94 8.42 -6.91
N LEU A 72 -10.68 8.07 -6.71
CA LEU A 72 -10.29 6.78 -6.16
C LEU A 72 -9.42 6.91 -4.91
N VAL A 73 -9.74 6.08 -3.90
CA VAL A 73 -8.85 5.75 -2.79
C VAL A 73 -8.56 4.26 -2.89
N SER A 74 -7.29 3.85 -2.91
CA SER A 74 -6.95 2.44 -3.02
C SER A 74 -5.88 1.99 -2.03
N GLY A 75 -6.09 0.79 -1.47
CA GLY A 75 -5.13 0.07 -0.64
C GLY A 75 -4.58 -1.20 -1.29
N SER A 76 -4.95 -1.51 -2.52
CA SER A 76 -4.38 -2.64 -3.25
C SER A 76 -2.92 -2.40 -3.60
N THR A 77 -2.09 -3.42 -3.45
CA THR A 77 -0.64 -3.39 -3.69
C THR A 77 -0.26 -4.29 -4.87
N GLY A 78 1.01 -4.27 -5.28
CA GLY A 78 1.55 -5.17 -6.31
C GLY A 78 1.29 -4.77 -7.76
N TRP A 79 0.67 -3.62 -8.02
CA TRP A 79 0.40 -3.07 -9.36
C TRP A 79 1.39 -1.98 -9.77
N LEU A 80 2.10 -1.41 -8.80
CA LEU A 80 2.86 -0.17 -8.97
C LEU A 80 4.06 -0.33 -9.91
N GLU A 81 4.73 -1.48 -9.86
CA GLU A 81 5.92 -1.76 -10.68
C GLU A 81 5.57 -1.79 -12.17
N GLU A 82 4.44 -2.37 -12.53
CA GLU A 82 4.01 -2.54 -13.92
C GLU A 82 3.24 -1.32 -14.46
N HIS A 83 2.39 -0.70 -13.63
CA HIS A 83 1.41 0.30 -14.07
C HIS A 83 1.56 1.67 -13.40
N GLY A 84 2.51 1.82 -12.48
CA GLY A 84 2.62 3.03 -11.66
C GLY A 84 2.90 4.30 -12.44
N GLU A 85 3.69 4.23 -13.50
CA GLU A 85 4.03 5.38 -14.34
C GLU A 85 2.80 5.86 -15.13
N GLU A 86 2.07 4.94 -15.75
CA GLU A 86 0.85 5.25 -16.50
C GLU A 86 -0.21 5.87 -15.60
N VAL A 87 -0.48 5.27 -14.45
CA VAL A 87 -1.45 5.79 -13.47
C VAL A 87 -1.05 7.18 -12.97
N ARG A 88 0.25 7.40 -12.71
CA ARG A 88 0.77 8.71 -12.31
C ARG A 88 0.53 9.77 -13.40
N LYS A 89 0.78 9.42 -14.65
CA LYS A 89 0.52 10.31 -15.79
C LYS A 89 -0.97 10.65 -15.94
N LEU A 90 -1.85 9.68 -15.80
CA LEU A 90 -3.30 9.91 -15.83
C LEU A 90 -3.76 10.86 -14.71
N CYS A 91 -3.13 10.79 -13.54
CA CYS A 91 -3.43 11.70 -12.44
C CYS A 91 -2.84 13.10 -12.65
N SER A 92 -1.59 13.22 -13.12
CA SER A 92 -0.90 14.51 -13.26
C SER A 92 -1.33 15.30 -14.49
N GLU A 93 -1.64 14.64 -15.61
CA GLU A 93 -1.94 15.25 -16.91
C GLU A 93 -3.38 14.97 -17.37
N GLY A 94 -3.94 13.83 -16.99
CA GLY A 94 -5.27 13.36 -17.42
C GLY A 94 -6.43 13.78 -16.52
N GLY A 95 -6.19 14.56 -15.47
CA GLY A 95 -7.24 15.06 -14.57
C GLY A 95 -7.88 13.99 -13.69
N LYS A 96 -7.28 12.79 -13.59
CA LYS A 96 -7.79 11.72 -12.72
C LYS A 96 -7.25 11.86 -11.30
N THR A 97 -7.96 11.29 -10.33
CA THR A 97 -7.60 11.39 -8.92
C THR A 97 -7.47 10.01 -8.30
N LEU A 98 -6.29 9.71 -7.80
CA LEU A 98 -6.01 8.52 -7.00
C LEU A 98 -5.27 8.92 -5.73
N PHE A 99 -5.81 8.53 -4.57
CA PHE A 99 -5.08 8.50 -3.30
C PHE A 99 -4.74 7.05 -2.96
N TRP A 100 -3.49 6.68 -3.14
CA TRP A 100 -3.02 5.33 -2.89
C TRP A 100 -2.05 5.28 -1.71
N SER A 101 -2.18 4.22 -0.92
CA SER A 101 -1.20 3.87 0.11
C SER A 101 -1.14 2.35 0.28
N SER A 102 0.06 1.82 0.48
CA SER A 102 0.24 0.42 0.87
C SER A 102 -0.25 0.14 2.29
N ASN A 103 -0.40 1.18 3.12
CA ASN A 103 -0.89 1.07 4.49
C ASN A 103 -1.55 2.38 4.94
N PHE A 104 -2.79 2.31 5.39
CA PHE A 104 -3.57 3.44 5.89
C PHE A 104 -3.54 3.56 7.42
N SER A 105 -2.73 2.75 8.12
CA SER A 105 -2.58 2.87 9.56
C SER A 105 -1.78 4.12 9.93
N LEU A 106 -2.39 5.01 10.71
CA LEU A 106 -1.70 6.19 11.27
C LEU A 106 -0.49 5.79 12.11
N GLY A 107 -0.61 4.70 12.90
CA GLY A 107 0.50 4.19 13.70
C GLY A 107 1.70 3.77 12.85
N VAL A 108 1.45 3.10 11.71
CA VAL A 108 2.50 2.72 10.76
C VAL A 108 3.12 3.95 10.08
N ALA A 109 2.33 4.96 9.74
CA ALA A 109 2.83 6.21 9.18
C ALA A 109 3.74 6.96 10.16
N ILE A 110 3.34 7.07 11.43
CA ILE A 110 4.16 7.65 12.50
C ILE A 110 5.44 6.83 12.68
N PHE A 111 5.35 5.50 12.76
CA PHE A 111 6.50 4.62 12.90
C PHE A 111 7.47 4.78 11.72
N SER A 112 6.98 4.86 10.49
CA SER A 112 7.82 5.13 9.31
C SER A 112 8.55 6.47 9.40
N ALA A 113 7.88 7.53 9.86
CA ALA A 113 8.50 8.84 10.04
C ALA A 113 9.62 8.80 11.10
N VAL A 114 9.37 8.15 12.25
CA VAL A 114 10.37 7.97 13.32
C VAL A 114 11.54 7.13 12.83
N ASN A 115 11.27 6.06 12.10
CA ASN A 115 12.29 5.17 11.51
C ASN A 115 13.27 5.95 10.60
N LYS A 116 12.74 6.78 9.68
CA LYS A 116 13.56 7.63 8.81
C LYS A 116 14.38 8.65 9.60
N TYR A 117 13.78 9.27 10.59
CA TYR A 117 14.45 10.24 11.44
C TYR A 117 15.57 9.60 12.26
N LEU A 118 15.33 8.43 12.84
CA LEU A 118 16.34 7.66 13.56
C LEU A 118 17.50 7.26 12.64
N ALA A 119 17.22 6.75 11.46
CA ALA A 119 18.25 6.40 10.47
C ALA A 119 19.16 7.58 10.16
N LYS A 120 18.58 8.78 9.95
CA LYS A 120 19.32 10.02 9.71
C LYS A 120 20.24 10.41 10.88
N ILE A 121 19.76 10.29 12.12
CA ILE A 121 20.57 10.56 13.32
C ILE A 121 21.73 9.56 13.38
N MET A 122 21.48 8.28 13.13
CA MET A 122 22.44 7.19 13.23
C MET A 122 23.56 7.24 12.20
N ASN A 123 23.45 8.06 11.16
CA ASN A 123 24.56 8.35 10.26
C ASN A 123 25.82 8.85 11.00
N ARG A 124 25.64 9.59 12.09
CA ARG A 124 26.75 10.14 12.88
C ARG A 124 27.40 9.13 13.85
N PHE A 125 26.86 7.93 13.94
CA PHE A 125 27.28 6.92 14.91
C PHE A 125 27.65 5.61 14.20
N PRO A 126 28.80 5.54 13.51
CA PRO A 126 29.16 4.39 12.67
C PRO A 126 29.43 3.09 13.45
N ALA A 127 29.65 3.19 14.77
CA ALA A 127 29.82 2.03 15.63
C ALA A 127 28.52 1.23 15.86
N TYR A 128 27.36 1.80 15.51
CA TYR A 128 26.07 1.12 15.60
C TYR A 128 25.70 0.54 14.24
N ASP A 129 25.07 -0.60 14.26
CA ASP A 129 24.49 -1.23 13.09
C ASP A 129 22.97 -1.33 13.20
N VAL A 130 22.30 -1.61 12.09
CA VAL A 130 20.85 -1.75 12.03
C VAL A 130 20.49 -3.07 11.39
N THR A 131 19.58 -3.78 12.03
CA THR A 131 18.90 -4.95 11.50
C THR A 131 17.40 -4.76 11.67
N MET A 132 16.61 -5.46 10.86
CA MET A 132 15.16 -5.40 10.95
C MET A 132 14.60 -6.83 10.93
N SER A 133 13.60 -7.09 11.77
CA SER A 133 12.86 -8.34 11.78
C SER A 133 11.36 -8.05 11.78
N GLU A 134 10.59 -8.93 11.15
CA GLU A 134 9.13 -8.88 11.16
C GLU A 134 8.56 -10.24 11.55
N THR A 135 7.42 -10.22 12.23
CA THR A 135 6.69 -11.42 12.64
C THR A 135 5.25 -11.31 12.17
N HIS A 136 4.76 -12.34 11.53
CA HIS A 136 3.39 -12.40 11.01
C HIS A 136 2.73 -13.74 11.39
N HIS A 137 1.42 -13.78 11.24
CA HIS A 137 0.66 -15.03 11.37
C HIS A 137 1.04 -16.04 10.26
N ILE A 138 0.84 -17.31 10.52
CA ILE A 138 1.23 -18.42 9.61
C ILE A 138 0.58 -18.38 8.21
N HIS A 139 -0.52 -17.66 8.05
CA HIS A 139 -1.22 -17.54 6.76
C HIS A 139 -0.72 -16.42 5.87
N LYS A 140 0.35 -15.71 6.26
CA LYS A 140 0.92 -14.66 5.42
C LYS A 140 1.72 -15.28 4.27
N LEU A 141 1.34 -14.93 3.04
CA LEU A 141 1.92 -15.52 1.83
C LEU A 141 3.15 -14.76 1.33
N ASP A 142 3.19 -13.45 1.54
CA ASP A 142 4.28 -12.57 1.10
C ASP A 142 5.30 -12.33 2.22
N ALA A 143 6.57 -12.42 1.90
CA ALA A 143 7.68 -12.02 2.77
C ALA A 143 8.88 -11.56 1.90
N PRO A 144 9.45 -10.38 2.16
CA PRO A 144 9.04 -9.42 3.20
C PRO A 144 7.66 -8.80 2.93
N SER A 145 7.02 -8.26 3.99
CA SER A 145 5.78 -7.50 3.82
C SER A 145 6.04 -6.16 3.12
N GLY A 146 5.03 -5.62 2.44
CA GLY A 146 5.13 -4.28 1.85
C GLY A 146 5.49 -3.19 2.89
N THR A 147 5.04 -3.32 4.12
CA THR A 147 5.41 -2.44 5.23
C THR A 147 6.89 -2.58 5.59
N ALA A 148 7.41 -3.81 5.66
CA ALA A 148 8.83 -4.05 5.94
C ALA A 148 9.72 -3.48 4.83
N ILE A 149 9.34 -3.65 3.56
CA ILE A 149 10.04 -3.05 2.43
C ILE A 149 10.07 -1.52 2.55
N THR A 150 8.94 -0.88 2.78
CA THR A 150 8.85 0.58 2.96
C THR A 150 9.72 1.09 4.12
N LEU A 151 9.77 0.35 5.23
CA LEU A 151 10.61 0.71 6.38
C LEU A 151 12.11 0.53 6.05
N ALA A 152 12.47 -0.56 5.36
CA ALA A 152 13.84 -0.82 4.95
C ALA A 152 14.36 0.24 3.96
N GLU A 153 13.56 0.57 2.95
CA GLU A 153 13.87 1.65 2.00
C GLU A 153 14.01 2.99 2.72
N GLY A 154 13.12 3.29 3.67
CA GLY A 154 13.22 4.50 4.48
C GLY A 154 14.50 4.57 5.33
N ILE A 155 15.08 3.44 5.76
CA ILE A 155 16.39 3.39 6.39
C ILE A 155 17.49 3.65 5.35
N LEU A 156 17.46 2.97 4.20
CA LEU A 156 18.47 3.11 3.15
C LEU A 156 18.56 4.56 2.62
N ASP A 157 17.43 5.21 2.43
CA ASP A 157 17.36 6.61 1.97
C ASP A 157 17.98 7.61 2.96
N ASN A 158 18.19 7.20 4.22
CA ASN A 158 18.64 8.08 5.29
C ASN A 158 19.87 7.58 6.06
N LEU A 159 20.49 6.48 5.63
CA LEU A 159 21.64 5.86 6.27
C LEU A 159 22.72 5.53 5.22
N ASP A 160 23.62 6.47 4.95
CA ASP A 160 24.56 6.47 3.83
C ASP A 160 25.48 5.23 3.76
N ARG A 161 25.76 4.58 4.90
CA ARG A 161 26.59 3.38 4.97
C ARG A 161 25.90 2.07 4.61
N LYS A 162 24.58 2.10 4.29
CA LYS A 162 23.79 0.95 3.84
C LYS A 162 23.36 1.18 2.39
N SER A 163 23.58 0.23 1.50
CA SER A 163 23.29 0.37 0.07
C SER A 163 22.11 -0.44 -0.41
N ARG A 164 21.75 -1.49 0.32
CA ARG A 164 20.61 -2.36 -0.01
C ARG A 164 20.14 -3.15 1.22
N TRP A 165 18.92 -3.60 1.18
CA TRP A 165 18.42 -4.59 2.13
C TRP A 165 18.47 -5.99 1.50
N VAL A 166 18.56 -7.03 2.34
CA VAL A 166 18.52 -8.42 1.91
C VAL A 166 17.59 -9.22 2.82
N LYS A 167 16.93 -10.22 2.25
CA LYS A 167 16.11 -11.17 3.00
C LYS A 167 17.02 -12.29 3.52
N GLY A 168 16.98 -12.57 4.84
CA GLY A 168 17.74 -13.64 5.47
C GLY A 168 19.16 -13.25 5.90
N THR A 169 19.92 -14.21 6.39
CA THR A 169 21.30 -14.03 6.86
C THR A 169 22.27 -14.18 5.68
N LEU A 170 22.59 -13.07 5.02
CA LEU A 170 23.66 -13.07 4.01
C LEU A 170 24.73 -12.05 4.39
N GLN A 171 25.98 -12.52 4.46
CA GLN A 171 27.13 -11.63 4.37
C GLN A 171 27.42 -11.38 2.89
N ALA A 172 27.46 -10.13 2.48
CA ALA A 172 27.89 -9.80 1.14
C ALA A 172 29.39 -10.09 0.97
N PRO A 173 29.81 -10.82 -0.08
CA PRO A 173 31.21 -11.18 -0.29
C PRO A 173 32.15 -9.97 -0.47
N ASP A 174 31.61 -8.84 -0.83
CA ASP A 174 32.32 -7.57 -1.10
C ASP A 174 32.43 -6.65 0.13
N GLY A 175 31.96 -7.11 1.31
CA GLY A 175 31.96 -6.32 2.53
C GLY A 175 30.87 -5.25 2.59
N THR A 176 29.95 -5.21 1.65
CA THR A 176 28.82 -4.28 1.66
C THR A 176 27.94 -4.48 2.89
N CYS A 177 27.62 -3.40 3.58
CA CYS A 177 26.75 -3.42 4.75
C CYS A 177 25.28 -3.59 4.34
N LEU A 178 24.65 -4.68 4.74
CA LEU A 178 23.29 -5.05 4.37
C LEU A 178 22.33 -4.84 5.54
N LEU A 179 21.09 -4.48 5.21
CA LEU A 179 19.97 -4.49 6.14
C LEU A 179 19.21 -5.81 5.97
N TYR A 180 18.99 -6.53 7.08
CA TYR A 180 18.25 -7.80 7.06
C TYR A 180 16.77 -7.59 7.28
N THR A 181 15.95 -8.33 6.52
CA THR A 181 14.57 -8.62 6.88
C THR A 181 14.43 -10.12 7.05
N SER A 182 14.09 -10.57 8.24
CA SER A 182 13.87 -11.98 8.53
C SER A 182 12.45 -12.19 9.03
N PRO A 183 11.67 -13.08 8.44
CA PRO A 183 10.41 -13.50 9.06
C PRO A 183 10.76 -14.31 10.33
N SER A 184 10.08 -13.99 11.44
CA SER A 184 10.19 -14.82 12.64
C SER A 184 9.38 -16.10 12.48
N PRO A 185 9.88 -17.26 12.89
CA PRO A 185 9.15 -18.52 12.82
C PRO A 185 8.22 -18.73 14.04
N ARG A 186 7.50 -17.71 14.46
CA ARG A 186 6.52 -17.84 15.54
C ARG A 186 5.10 -17.72 15.04
N ASP A 187 4.31 -18.67 15.50
CA ASP A 187 2.87 -18.88 15.28
C ASP A 187 1.98 -17.67 15.55
#